data_ed6dddcc8d7c5696c22a1510c8d5be6b
#
_entry.id   ed6dddcc8d7c5696c22a1510c8d5be6b
#
_cell.length_a   1.000
_cell.length_b   1.000
_cell.length_c   1.000
_cell.angle_alpha   90.00
_cell.angle_beta   90.00
_cell.angle_gamma   90.00
#
_symmetry.space_group_name_H-M   'P 1'
#
loop_
_entity.id
_entity.type
_entity.pdbx_description
1 polymer ?
#
loop_
_entity_poly.entity_id
_entity_poly.type
_entity_poly.pdbx_seq_one_letter_code
_entity_poly.pdbx_strand_id
1 'polypeptide(L)'
;MFIAYDVSLQLIRSLRPLVPVLKKHDRDLADQLRRAATSVALNLGEGRRRAGGDQRRHYEIAHGSAGEVLTALDVARAWGYVVDDVDAKQHLDRLLALLWRLTHGCVRLPDDRDTASVGERLTDEARRRGAS
;
A
#
# COMPACT_ATOMS: atom_id res chain seq x y z
N MET A 1 -13.94 5.48 12.17
CA MET A 1 -13.21 4.35 11.53
C MET A 1 -12.14 4.90 10.60
N PHE A 2 -10.91 4.44 10.74
CA PHE A 2 -9.83 4.85 9.85
C PHE A 2 -9.66 3.79 8.75
N ILE A 3 -10.20 4.09 7.57
CA ILE A 3 -10.31 3.11 6.47
C ILE A 3 -8.94 2.58 6.03
N ALA A 4 -7.95 3.45 5.86
CA ALA A 4 -6.62 3.03 5.44
C ALA A 4 -6.00 2.02 6.42
N TYR A 5 -6.17 2.24 7.71
CA TYR A 5 -5.70 1.30 8.72
C TYR A 5 -6.40 -0.06 8.60
N ASP A 6 -7.74 -0.05 8.45
CA ASP A 6 -8.50 -1.29 8.29
C ASP A 6 -8.09 -2.06 7.04
N VAL A 7 -7.86 -1.36 5.92
CA VAL A 7 -7.39 -1.98 4.68
C VAL A 7 -5.99 -2.57 4.87
N SER A 8 -5.11 -1.90 5.64
CA SER A 8 -3.78 -2.43 5.93
C SER A 8 -3.85 -3.76 6.70
N LEU A 9 -4.81 -3.90 7.62
CA LEU A 9 -5.01 -5.15 8.33
C LEU A 9 -5.59 -6.25 7.41
N GLN A 10 -6.48 -5.89 6.50
CA GLN A 10 -6.99 -6.81 5.48
C GLN A 10 -5.87 -7.29 4.56
N LEU A 11 -4.96 -6.40 4.18
CA LEU A 11 -3.78 -6.76 3.40
C LEU A 11 -2.93 -7.79 4.15
N ILE A 12 -2.64 -7.57 5.42
CA ILE A 12 -1.88 -8.51 6.24
C ILE A 12 -2.58 -9.86 6.30
N ARG A 13 -3.89 -9.89 6.50
CA ARG A 13 -4.65 -11.16 6.51
C ARG A 13 -4.55 -11.90 5.18
N SER A 14 -4.57 -11.18 4.07
CA SER A 14 -4.42 -11.78 2.74
C SER A 14 -3.00 -12.30 2.48
N LEU A 15 -1.99 -11.72 3.14
CA LEU A 15 -0.61 -12.16 3.03
C LEU A 15 -0.27 -13.35 3.95
N ARG A 16 -1.06 -13.58 5.00
CA ARG A 16 -0.81 -14.68 5.95
C ARG A 16 -0.60 -16.03 5.29
N PRO A 17 -1.47 -16.49 4.37
CA PRO A 17 -1.25 -17.77 3.71
C PRO A 17 -0.11 -17.75 2.71
N LEU A 18 0.20 -16.59 2.16
CA LEU A 18 1.21 -16.42 1.11
C LEU A 18 2.63 -16.44 1.67
N VAL A 19 2.87 -15.81 2.80
CA VAL A 19 4.21 -15.68 3.38
C VAL A 19 4.91 -17.03 3.63
N PRO A 20 4.27 -18.05 4.22
CA PRO A 20 4.92 -19.35 4.38
C PRO A 20 5.29 -20.02 3.06
N VAL A 21 4.47 -19.87 2.04
CA VAL A 21 4.74 -20.41 0.69
C VAL A 21 5.94 -19.72 0.09
N LEU A 22 5.97 -18.38 0.13
CA LEU A 22 7.09 -17.59 -0.37
C LEU A 22 8.38 -17.92 0.39
N LYS A 23 8.30 -18.13 1.70
CA LYS A 23 9.44 -18.45 2.54
C LYS A 23 10.15 -19.74 2.12
N LYS A 24 9.42 -20.72 1.57
CA LYS A 24 10.00 -21.95 1.02
C LYS A 24 10.87 -21.69 -0.21
N HIS A 25 10.54 -20.66 -0.98
CA HIS A 25 11.30 -20.27 -2.17
C HIS A 25 12.43 -19.30 -1.84
N ASP A 26 12.15 -18.32 -0.98
CA ASP A 26 13.05 -17.20 -0.72
C ASP A 26 12.74 -16.61 0.66
N ARG A 27 13.54 -16.99 1.64
CA ARG A 27 13.36 -16.55 3.02
C ARG A 27 13.53 -15.05 3.17
N ASP A 28 14.52 -14.46 2.52
CA ASP A 28 14.83 -13.04 2.64
C ASP A 28 13.70 -12.19 2.05
N LEU A 29 13.20 -12.59 0.89
CA LEU A 29 12.09 -11.89 0.25
C LEU A 29 10.81 -11.98 1.09
N ALA A 30 10.52 -13.15 1.66
CA ALA A 30 9.38 -13.34 2.55
C ALA A 30 9.48 -12.45 3.80
N ASP A 31 10.67 -12.33 4.39
CA ASP A 31 10.90 -11.47 5.54
C ASP A 31 10.74 -9.99 5.19
N GLN A 32 11.24 -9.55 4.04
CA GLN A 32 11.05 -8.19 3.55
C GLN A 32 9.57 -7.86 3.33
N LEU A 33 8.84 -8.76 2.70
CA LEU A 33 7.40 -8.62 2.48
C LEU A 33 6.65 -8.45 3.81
N ARG A 34 6.93 -9.31 4.77
CA ARG A 34 6.30 -9.29 6.08
C ARG A 34 6.60 -7.99 6.84
N ARG A 35 7.87 -7.56 6.83
CA ARG A 35 8.28 -6.32 7.49
C ARG A 35 7.62 -5.10 6.85
N ALA A 36 7.59 -5.05 5.53
CA ALA A 36 6.96 -3.94 4.80
C ALA A 36 5.46 -3.85 5.13
N ALA A 37 4.73 -4.96 5.06
CA ALA A 37 3.31 -4.99 5.39
C ALA A 37 3.04 -4.58 6.84
N THR A 38 3.85 -5.05 7.79
CA THR A 38 3.77 -4.67 9.20
C THR A 38 4.03 -3.17 9.38
N SER A 39 5.02 -2.64 8.69
CA SER A 39 5.36 -1.20 8.73
C SER A 39 4.20 -0.33 8.27
N VAL A 40 3.45 -0.73 7.23
CA VAL A 40 2.26 0.01 6.79
C VAL A 40 1.28 0.18 7.94
N ALA A 41 0.89 -0.92 8.57
CA ALA A 41 -0.11 -0.89 9.63
C ALA A 41 0.37 -0.12 10.86
N LEU A 42 1.62 -0.33 11.27
CA LEU A 42 2.19 0.36 12.43
C LEU A 42 2.25 1.88 12.22
N ASN A 43 2.66 2.33 11.04
CA ASN A 43 2.74 3.75 10.74
C ASN A 43 1.37 4.40 10.58
N LEU A 44 0.40 3.70 10.03
CA LEU A 44 -0.99 4.19 9.99
C LEU A 44 -1.59 4.30 11.39
N GLY A 45 -1.37 3.29 12.22
CA GLY A 45 -1.84 3.30 13.61
C GLY A 45 -1.19 4.39 14.44
N GLU A 46 0.09 4.64 14.25
CA GLU A 46 0.82 5.72 14.95
C GLU A 46 0.44 7.08 14.39
N GLY A 47 0.38 7.23 13.07
CA GLY A 47 0.10 8.51 12.42
C GLY A 47 -1.27 9.08 12.77
N ARG A 48 -2.29 8.23 12.92
CA ARG A 48 -3.63 8.70 13.28
C ARG A 48 -3.71 9.33 14.68
N ARG A 49 -2.73 9.04 15.54
CA ARG A 49 -2.63 9.62 16.89
C ARG A 49 -1.81 10.90 16.92
N ARG A 50 -1.20 11.26 15.80
CA ARG A 50 -0.33 12.43 15.66
C ARG A 50 -1.05 13.52 14.89
N ALA A 51 -0.44 14.68 14.79
CA ALA A 51 -0.97 15.84 14.09
C ALA A 51 0.12 16.49 13.25
N GLY A 52 -0.29 17.31 12.27
CA GLY A 52 0.61 18.13 11.46
C GLY A 52 1.65 17.33 10.69
N GLY A 53 2.89 17.82 10.67
CA GLY A 53 3.99 17.21 9.93
C GLY A 53 4.40 15.84 10.43
N ASP A 54 4.25 15.58 11.72
CA ASP A 54 4.55 14.27 12.31
C ASP A 54 3.55 13.20 11.82
N GLN A 55 2.26 13.54 11.77
CA GLN A 55 1.24 12.67 11.17
C GLN A 55 1.55 12.38 9.71
N ARG A 56 1.85 13.41 8.93
CA ARG A 56 2.17 13.31 7.53
C ARG A 56 3.37 12.41 7.27
N ARG A 57 4.41 12.55 8.09
CA ARG A 57 5.61 11.73 8.01
C ARG A 57 5.29 10.24 8.17
N HIS A 58 4.47 9.89 9.16
CA HIS A 58 4.04 8.49 9.35
C HIS A 58 3.27 7.96 8.15
N TYR A 59 2.39 8.77 7.57
CA TYR A 59 1.64 8.38 6.37
C TYR A 59 2.54 8.23 5.15
N GLU A 60 3.58 9.06 5.01
CA GLU A 60 4.57 8.92 3.94
C GLU A 60 5.38 7.63 4.09
N ILE A 61 5.77 7.27 5.31
CA ILE A 61 6.45 5.99 5.57
C ILE A 61 5.52 4.81 5.22
N ALA A 62 4.27 4.89 5.63
CA ALA A 62 3.28 3.85 5.30
C ALA A 62 3.12 3.69 3.79
N HIS A 63 3.07 4.80 3.04
CA HIS A 63 2.98 4.78 1.57
C HIS A 63 4.20 4.10 0.95
N GLY A 64 5.41 4.47 1.40
CA GLY A 64 6.64 3.83 0.94
C GLY A 64 6.67 2.34 1.23
N SER A 65 6.24 1.94 2.43
CA SER A 65 6.18 0.53 2.83
C SER A 65 5.16 -0.26 2.01
N ALA A 66 4.01 0.33 1.67
CA ALA A 66 3.03 -0.31 0.79
C ALA A 66 3.62 -0.52 -0.62
N GLY A 67 4.40 0.45 -1.11
CA GLY A 67 5.15 0.30 -2.37
C GLY A 67 6.14 -0.85 -2.32
N GLU A 68 6.81 -1.04 -1.17
CA GLU A 68 7.72 -2.18 -0.97
C GLU A 68 6.98 -3.52 -1.02
N VAL A 69 5.77 -3.59 -0.46
CA VAL A 69 4.93 -4.81 -0.54
C VAL A 69 4.65 -5.15 -2.00
N LEU A 70 4.23 -4.17 -2.78
CA LEU A 70 3.97 -4.36 -4.21
C LEU A 70 5.23 -4.84 -4.94
N THR A 71 6.35 -4.18 -4.71
CA THR A 71 7.63 -4.53 -5.33
C THR A 71 8.06 -5.95 -4.96
N ALA A 72 7.90 -6.35 -3.70
CA ALA A 72 8.25 -7.70 -3.26
C ALA A 72 7.40 -8.77 -3.98
N LEU A 73 6.10 -8.50 -4.16
CA LEU A 73 5.23 -9.41 -4.91
C LEU A 73 5.63 -9.49 -6.39
N ASP A 74 5.98 -8.37 -6.98
CA ASP A 74 6.46 -8.33 -8.37
C ASP A 74 7.78 -9.06 -8.54
N VAL A 75 8.71 -8.90 -7.59
CA VAL A 75 10.00 -9.63 -7.58
C VAL A 75 9.77 -11.13 -7.46
N ALA A 76 8.87 -11.56 -6.58
CA ALA A 76 8.52 -12.98 -6.43
C ALA A 76 8.02 -13.57 -7.76
N ARG A 77 7.16 -12.84 -8.44
CA ARG A 77 6.64 -13.25 -9.75
C ARG A 77 7.74 -13.30 -10.81
N ALA A 78 8.63 -12.31 -10.82
CA ALA A 78 9.75 -12.25 -11.77
C ALA A 78 10.72 -13.42 -11.59
N TRP A 79 10.95 -13.87 -10.37
CA TRP A 79 11.72 -15.08 -10.07
C TRP A 79 11.00 -16.38 -10.43
N GLY A 80 9.70 -16.31 -10.73
CA GLY A 80 8.90 -17.49 -11.04
C GLY A 80 8.37 -18.21 -9.80
N TYR A 81 8.40 -17.60 -8.64
CA TYR A 81 7.81 -18.17 -7.44
C TYR A 81 6.28 -18.16 -7.57
N VAL A 82 5.67 -19.33 -7.43
CA VAL A 82 4.22 -19.46 -7.58
C VAL A 82 3.55 -19.14 -6.24
N VAL A 83 2.96 -17.94 -6.18
CA VAL A 83 2.19 -17.49 -5.03
C VAL A 83 0.87 -16.91 -5.49
N ASP A 84 -0.20 -17.18 -4.75
CA ASP A 84 -1.51 -16.60 -5.02
C ASP A 84 -1.60 -15.23 -4.34
N ASP A 85 -1.36 -14.17 -5.10
CA ASP A 85 -1.33 -12.79 -4.62
C ASP A 85 -2.55 -11.95 -5.05
N VAL A 86 -3.58 -12.58 -5.60
CA VAL A 86 -4.74 -11.86 -6.18
C VAL A 86 -5.45 -11.01 -5.12
N ASP A 87 -5.80 -11.58 -3.98
CA ASP A 87 -6.46 -10.86 -2.89
C ASP A 87 -5.56 -9.78 -2.30
N ALA A 88 -4.29 -10.10 -2.10
CA ALA A 88 -3.31 -9.16 -1.58
C ALA A 88 -3.18 -7.94 -2.49
N LYS A 89 -3.11 -8.14 -3.81
CA LYS A 89 -3.00 -7.04 -4.78
C LYS A 89 -4.25 -6.17 -4.81
N GLN A 90 -5.44 -6.74 -4.64
CA GLN A 90 -6.67 -5.95 -4.56
C GLN A 90 -6.66 -5.02 -3.35
N HIS A 91 -6.31 -5.53 -2.18
CA HIS A 91 -6.19 -4.69 -0.98
C HIS A 91 -5.09 -3.66 -1.11
N LEU A 92 -3.97 -4.05 -1.72
CA LEU A 92 -2.82 -3.20 -1.91
C LEU A 92 -3.12 -2.03 -2.85
N ASP A 93 -3.82 -2.27 -3.96
CA ASP A 93 -4.24 -1.23 -4.89
C ASP A 93 -5.13 -0.19 -4.20
N ARG A 94 -6.09 -0.66 -3.42
CA ARG A 94 -6.97 0.21 -2.64
C ARG A 94 -6.19 1.00 -1.59
N LEU A 95 -5.28 0.34 -0.90
CA LEU A 95 -4.45 0.95 0.14
C LEU A 95 -3.53 2.03 -0.44
N LEU A 96 -2.89 1.77 -1.57
CA LEU A 96 -2.02 2.74 -2.25
C LEU A 96 -2.80 3.99 -2.65
N ALA A 97 -4.03 3.84 -3.15
CA ALA A 97 -4.88 4.97 -3.49
C ALA A 97 -5.26 5.79 -2.25
N LEU A 98 -5.60 5.13 -1.14
CA LEU A 98 -5.91 5.80 0.12
C LEU A 98 -4.69 6.53 0.68
N LEU A 99 -3.52 5.90 0.66
CA LEU A 99 -2.27 6.50 1.14
C LEU A 99 -1.82 7.68 0.28
N TRP A 100 -2.02 7.59 -1.03
CA TRP A 100 -1.77 8.72 -1.93
C TRP A 100 -2.57 9.95 -1.49
N ARG A 101 -3.86 9.79 -1.20
CA ARG A 101 -4.72 10.89 -0.75
C ARG A 101 -4.27 11.46 0.58
N LEU A 102 -3.83 10.61 1.51
CA LEU A 102 -3.35 11.05 2.82
C LEU A 102 -2.04 11.84 2.74
N THR A 103 -1.22 11.59 1.73
CA THR A 103 0.10 12.22 1.58
C THR A 103 0.12 13.37 0.57
N HIS A 104 -0.83 13.42 -0.38
CA HIS A 104 -0.85 14.40 -1.46
C HIS A 104 -2.14 15.23 -1.47
N GLY A 105 -3.20 14.76 -0.87
CA GLY A 105 -4.51 15.39 -0.89
C GLY A 105 -4.80 16.31 0.28
N CYS A 106 -3.84 16.55 1.18
CA CYS A 106 -4.08 17.18 2.49
C CYS A 106 -4.18 18.70 2.45
N VAL A 107 -4.06 19.34 1.29
CA VAL A 107 -4.06 20.82 1.18
C VAL A 107 -5.48 21.37 1.20
N ARG A 108 -6.48 20.55 0.97
CA ARG A 108 -7.90 20.90 1.08
C ARG A 108 -8.62 19.73 1.70
N LEU A 109 -9.51 20.03 2.65
CA LEU A 109 -10.57 19.08 2.97
C LEU A 109 -11.34 18.85 1.66
N PRO A 110 -11.22 17.69 1.04
CA PRO A 110 -11.95 17.48 -0.18
C PRO A 110 -13.43 17.47 0.14
N ASP A 111 -14.19 18.29 -0.55
CA ASP A 111 -15.56 18.00 -0.85
C ASP A 111 -15.56 16.58 -1.48
N ASP A 112 -16.54 15.75 -1.20
CA ASP A 112 -16.66 14.40 -1.76
C ASP A 112 -16.52 14.34 -3.30
N ARG A 113 -16.68 15.45 -3.97
CA ARG A 113 -16.48 15.61 -5.41
C ARG A 113 -15.01 15.63 -5.82
N ASP A 114 -14.10 16.10 -4.96
CA ASP A 114 -12.68 16.19 -5.25
C ASP A 114 -11.98 14.84 -5.17
N THR A 115 -12.53 13.90 -4.42
CA THR A 115 -11.97 12.53 -4.33
C THR A 115 -12.14 11.74 -5.63
N ALA A 116 -13.23 11.97 -6.36
CA ALA A 116 -13.43 11.36 -7.68
C ALA A 116 -12.48 11.94 -8.73
N SER A 117 -12.22 13.25 -8.70
CA SER A 117 -11.32 13.90 -9.65
C SER A 117 -9.84 13.56 -9.46
N VAL A 118 -9.43 13.24 -8.24
CA VAL A 118 -8.05 12.76 -7.96
C VAL A 118 -7.83 11.37 -8.57
N GLY A 119 -8.81 10.48 -8.49
CA GLY A 119 -8.76 9.18 -9.13
C GLY A 119 -8.65 9.27 -10.65
N GLU A 120 -9.40 10.17 -11.26
CA GLU A 120 -9.35 10.43 -12.71
C GLU A 120 -8.00 11.00 -13.15
N ARG A 121 -7.42 11.92 -12.38
CA ARG A 121 -6.10 12.48 -12.69
C ARG A 121 -4.98 11.44 -12.61
N LEU A 122 -5.02 10.57 -11.63
CA LEU A 122 -4.06 9.47 -11.51
C LEU A 122 -4.17 8.49 -12.69
N THR A 123 -5.38 8.21 -13.14
CA THR A 123 -5.63 7.34 -14.30
C THR A 123 -5.14 7.98 -15.60
N ASP A 124 -5.36 9.30 -15.75
CA ASP A 124 -4.89 10.05 -16.92
C ASP A 124 -3.36 10.16 -16.95
N GLU A 125 -2.74 10.37 -15.80
CA GLU A 125 -1.28 10.42 -15.71
C GLU A 125 -0.64 9.09 -16.01
N ALA A 126 -1.23 8.00 -15.55
CA ALA A 126 -0.81 6.64 -15.88
C ALA A 126 -0.98 6.34 -17.37
N ARG A 127 -2.06 6.81 -17.99
CA ARG A 127 -2.29 6.68 -19.43
C ARG A 127 -1.28 7.46 -20.27
N ARG A 128 -0.91 8.67 -19.83
CA ARG A 128 0.09 9.50 -20.53
C ARG A 128 1.47 8.87 -20.47
N ARG A 129 1.84 8.22 -19.36
CA ARG A 129 3.10 7.50 -19.23
C ARG A 129 3.14 6.21 -20.04
N GLY A 130 2.01 5.58 -20.28
CA GLY A 130 1.89 4.37 -21.09
C GLY A 130 1.82 4.63 -22.59
N ALA A 131 1.68 5.89 -23.04
CA ALA A 131 1.53 6.27 -24.43
C ALA A 131 2.84 6.75 -25.07
N SER A 132 3.96 6.74 -24.35
CA SER A 132 5.29 7.12 -24.87
C SER A 132 6.14 5.90 -25.26
#